data_fd447a18c0f18c72da5d209e4e69b105
#
_entry.id   fd447a18c0f18c72da5d209e4e69b105
#
_cell.length_a   1.000
_cell.length_b   1.000
_cell.length_c   1.000
_cell.angle_alpha   90.00
_cell.angle_beta   90.00
_cell.angle_gamma   90.00
#
_symmetry.space_group_name_H-M   'P 1'
#
loop_
_entity.id
_entity.type
_entity.pdbx_description
1 polymer ?
#
loop_
_entity_poly.entity_id
_entity_poly.type
_entity_poly.pdbx_seq_one_letter_code
_entity_poly.pdbx_strand_id
1 'polypeptide(L)'
;MKRLLLLLTAILLAFCYASAQDIIVKKDGTILNVYNLEESDNFYFYTLESSEDAAIQKINKNDVFSVKKNGEKSTSQQIETKAKDNGDLKKAPKREPVTAQITSEIIQDKKGQFFAARTPDGHELNYQILSSEEHTLAVVKGKYRENKYIIPEYVQVGNDTYTVTEIGEKAFHKEHTVIIVQFPTTLKKIGKNSFTYCPLQRISLPKSIRELADEAFNNSGWNYKWSKSYTLKEIYIPSTIKSIGHDCFRGCGADTSPRGYCQAYFSNIPDFITEDNCKSYGIDEEAVRAFNDKKKMNH
;
A
#
# COMPACT_ATOMS: atom_id res chain seq x y z
N MET A 1 49.17 32.95 -9.83
CA MET A 1 48.89 31.58 -10.30
C MET A 1 48.47 30.62 -9.16
N LYS A 2 49.16 30.56 -8.01
CA LYS A 2 48.77 29.62 -6.92
C LYS A 2 47.36 29.84 -6.31
N ARG A 3 46.88 31.11 -6.25
CA ARG A 3 45.51 31.40 -5.71
C ARG A 3 44.38 31.04 -6.66
N LEU A 4 44.66 31.06 -7.99
CA LEU A 4 43.68 30.66 -9.02
C LEU A 4 43.52 29.13 -9.07
N LEU A 5 44.61 28.40 -8.82
CA LEU A 5 44.63 26.93 -8.78
C LEU A 5 43.85 26.39 -7.56
N LEU A 6 43.96 27.09 -6.39
CA LEU A 6 43.23 26.73 -5.16
C LEU A 6 41.70 27.00 -5.30
N LEU A 7 41.31 28.06 -6.03
CA LEU A 7 39.91 28.34 -6.31
C LEU A 7 39.33 27.31 -7.31
N LEU A 8 40.07 26.88 -8.32
CA LEU A 8 39.64 25.84 -9.26
C LEU A 8 39.51 24.46 -8.58
N THR A 9 40.41 24.13 -7.65
CA THR A 9 40.30 22.87 -6.87
C THR A 9 39.16 22.89 -5.90
N ALA A 10 38.84 24.04 -5.28
CA ALA A 10 37.65 24.19 -4.41
C ALA A 10 36.35 24.11 -5.21
N ILE A 11 36.32 24.67 -6.44
CA ILE A 11 35.14 24.58 -7.32
C ILE A 11 35.00 23.15 -7.87
N LEU A 12 36.07 22.44 -8.19
CA LEU A 12 36.02 21.03 -8.61
C LEU A 12 35.59 20.11 -7.44
N LEU A 13 35.98 20.39 -6.21
CA LEU A 13 35.54 19.66 -5.04
C LEU A 13 34.05 19.93 -4.70
N ALA A 14 33.56 21.17 -4.92
CA ALA A 14 32.15 21.50 -4.77
C ALA A 14 31.24 20.80 -5.80
N PHE A 15 31.75 20.54 -7.04
CA PHE A 15 30.98 19.79 -8.05
C PHE A 15 31.00 18.27 -7.84
N CYS A 16 31.90 17.72 -7.01
CA CYS A 16 31.90 16.29 -6.66
C CYS A 16 30.98 15.91 -5.52
N TYR A 17 30.38 16.90 -4.80
CA TYR A 17 29.43 16.62 -3.72
C TYR A 17 27.95 16.56 -4.16
N ALA A 18 27.68 16.73 -5.44
CA ALA A 18 26.31 16.88 -5.93
C ALA A 18 25.77 15.62 -6.61
N SER A 19 25.86 14.42 -6.00
CA SER A 19 24.98 13.31 -6.43
C SER A 19 25.10 12.00 -5.64
N ALA A 20 25.42 12.03 -4.37
CA ALA A 20 25.35 10.80 -3.58
C ALA A 20 23.99 10.77 -2.84
N GLN A 21 23.00 10.15 -3.45
CA GLN A 21 21.71 9.92 -2.86
C GLN A 21 21.76 8.60 -2.09
N ASP A 22 21.62 8.67 -0.77
CA ASP A 22 21.43 7.48 0.07
C ASP A 22 19.98 7.00 -0.02
N ILE A 23 19.75 5.74 0.27
CA ILE A 23 18.41 5.15 0.24
C ILE A 23 18.08 4.57 1.60
N ILE A 24 16.98 5.03 2.19
CA ILE A 24 16.38 4.41 3.37
C ILE A 24 15.15 3.63 2.90
N VAL A 25 15.12 2.33 3.19
CA VAL A 25 13.93 1.49 3.00
C VAL A 25 13.30 1.29 4.36
N LYS A 26 12.08 1.76 4.53
CA LYS A 26 11.31 1.57 5.77
C LYS A 26 10.71 0.17 5.83
N LYS A 27 10.39 -0.28 7.03
CA LYS A 27 9.69 -1.57 7.26
C LYS A 27 8.28 -1.60 6.65
N ASP A 28 7.67 -0.45 6.40
CA ASP A 28 6.39 -0.31 5.70
C ASP A 28 6.51 -0.39 4.17
N GLY A 29 7.73 -0.61 3.64
CA GLY A 29 8.03 -0.66 2.23
C GLY A 29 8.25 0.71 1.57
N THR A 30 8.20 1.81 2.31
CA THR A 30 8.50 3.15 1.77
C THR A 30 9.99 3.26 1.46
N ILE A 31 10.31 3.77 0.27
CA ILE A 31 11.69 4.06 -0.14
C ILE A 31 11.88 5.58 -0.10
N LEU A 32 12.85 6.04 0.69
CA LEU A 32 13.27 7.43 0.76
C LEU A 32 14.63 7.57 0.07
N ASN A 33 14.69 8.45 -0.91
CA ASN A 33 15.97 8.94 -1.44
C ASN A 33 16.36 10.14 -0.57
N VAL A 34 17.50 10.06 0.09
CA VAL A 34 17.90 11.02 1.12
C VAL A 34 19.31 11.54 0.88
N TYR A 35 19.56 12.72 1.44
CA TYR A 35 20.87 13.36 1.45
C TYR A 35 21.33 13.56 2.88
N ASN A 36 22.61 13.79 3.09
CA ASN A 36 23.21 14.11 4.39
C ASN A 36 22.79 13.11 5.48
N LEU A 37 22.87 11.80 5.14
CA LEU A 37 22.45 10.75 6.05
C LEU A 37 23.45 10.57 7.20
N GLU A 38 22.99 10.86 8.40
CA GLU A 38 23.75 10.65 9.64
C GLU A 38 23.07 9.58 10.51
N GLU A 39 23.86 8.84 11.23
CA GLU A 39 23.41 7.74 12.08
C GLU A 39 23.72 8.04 13.56
N SER A 40 22.72 7.92 14.42
CA SER A 40 22.87 7.91 15.87
C SER A 40 22.39 6.59 16.46
N ASP A 41 22.46 6.42 17.79
CA ASP A 41 22.10 5.14 18.44
C ASP A 41 20.70 4.65 18.07
N ASN A 42 19.71 5.52 18.05
CA ASN A 42 18.29 5.16 17.86
C ASN A 42 17.65 5.72 16.59
N PHE A 43 18.33 6.65 15.89
CA PHE A 43 17.74 7.37 14.76
C PHE A 43 18.71 7.49 13.59
N TYR A 44 18.15 7.64 12.39
CA TYR A 44 18.79 8.22 11.23
C TYR A 44 18.29 9.65 11.07
N PHE A 45 19.22 10.59 10.83
CA PHE A 45 18.93 11.98 10.45
C PHE A 45 19.28 12.15 8.98
N TYR A 46 18.46 12.87 8.25
CA TYR A 46 18.63 13.03 6.80
C TYR A 46 17.89 14.28 6.29
N THR A 47 18.21 14.69 5.07
CA THR A 47 17.45 15.71 4.33
C THR A 47 16.84 15.09 3.08
N LEU A 48 15.74 15.67 2.58
CA LEU A 48 15.09 15.23 1.33
C LEU A 48 15.61 15.98 0.11
N GLU A 49 16.37 17.06 0.34
CA GLU A 49 16.98 17.91 -0.67
C GLU A 49 18.48 18.05 -0.38
N SER A 50 19.26 18.30 -1.43
CA SER A 50 20.73 18.44 -1.33
C SER A 50 21.18 19.85 -0.92
N SER A 51 20.28 20.78 -0.59
CA SER A 51 20.61 22.14 -0.22
C SER A 51 21.11 22.24 1.23
N GLU A 52 22.00 23.19 1.51
CA GLU A 52 22.52 23.43 2.88
C GLU A 52 21.42 23.87 3.86
N ASP A 53 20.36 24.51 3.38
CA ASP A 53 19.22 24.97 4.16
C ASP A 53 18.09 23.93 4.24
N ALA A 54 18.29 22.71 3.76
CA ALA A 54 17.27 21.66 3.76
C ALA A 54 16.91 21.25 5.20
N ALA A 55 15.63 21.12 5.48
CA ALA A 55 15.13 20.71 6.79
C ALA A 55 15.60 19.29 7.14
N ILE A 56 16.28 19.14 8.29
CA ILE A 56 16.72 17.85 8.81
C ILE A 56 15.50 17.09 9.31
N GLN A 57 15.32 15.89 8.81
CA GLN A 57 14.31 14.93 9.25
C GLN A 57 14.97 13.80 10.04
N LYS A 58 14.18 13.09 10.84
CA LYS A 58 14.65 11.94 11.59
C LYS A 58 13.69 10.75 11.44
N ILE A 59 14.24 9.55 11.44
CA ILE A 59 13.49 8.30 11.45
C ILE A 59 14.08 7.36 12.50
N ASN A 60 13.23 6.65 13.25
CA ASN A 60 13.68 5.66 14.22
C ASN A 60 14.27 4.44 13.47
N LYS A 61 15.40 3.93 13.94
CA LYS A 61 16.02 2.71 13.37
C LYS A 61 15.09 1.50 13.39
N ASN A 62 14.20 1.44 14.37
CA ASN A 62 13.19 0.38 14.45
C ASN A 62 12.18 0.40 13.30
N ASP A 63 12.02 1.54 12.61
CA ASP A 63 11.12 1.68 11.46
C ASP A 63 11.84 1.48 10.12
N VAL A 64 13.16 1.28 10.15
CA VAL A 64 13.99 1.08 8.97
C VAL A 64 14.26 -0.40 8.74
N PHE A 65 14.05 -0.85 7.51
CA PHE A 65 14.37 -2.20 7.05
C PHE A 65 15.84 -2.29 6.58
N SER A 66 16.27 -1.33 5.78
CA SER A 66 17.65 -1.27 5.28
C SER A 66 18.03 0.16 4.91
N VAL A 67 19.33 0.43 4.95
CA VAL A 67 19.96 1.66 4.46
C VAL A 67 21.01 1.28 3.44
N LYS A 68 21.01 1.94 2.28
CA LYS A 68 22.06 1.84 1.27
C LYS A 68 22.71 3.20 1.13
N LYS A 69 23.99 3.28 1.53
CA LYS A 69 24.82 4.47 1.33
C LYS A 69 25.44 4.45 -0.07
N ASN A 70 25.35 5.57 -0.75
CA ASN A 70 25.94 5.73 -2.07
C ASN A 70 27.45 5.98 -1.88
N GLY A 71 28.27 5.07 -2.41
CA GLY A 71 29.75 5.12 -2.29
C GLY A 71 30.37 3.90 -1.62
N GLU A 72 29.61 3.07 -0.93
CA GLU A 72 30.10 1.77 -0.50
C GLU A 72 30.04 0.77 -1.68
N LYS A 73 31.23 0.34 -2.15
CA LYS A 73 31.34 -0.82 -3.05
C LYS A 73 30.70 -2.00 -2.33
N SER A 74 29.62 -2.52 -2.88
CA SER A 74 28.99 -3.74 -2.40
C SER A 74 30.01 -4.86 -2.38
N THR A 75 30.51 -5.18 -1.20
CA THR A 75 31.16 -6.46 -0.95
C THR A 75 30.02 -7.47 -0.92
N SER A 76 29.80 -8.11 -2.06
CA SER A 76 28.94 -9.27 -2.16
C SER A 76 29.56 -10.39 -1.33
N GLN A 77 29.19 -10.48 -0.07
CA GLN A 77 29.34 -11.73 0.67
C GLN A 77 28.28 -12.68 0.15
N GLN A 78 28.76 -13.64 -0.63
CA GLN A 78 28.06 -14.86 -0.96
C GLN A 78 27.58 -15.50 0.32
N ILE A 79 26.26 -15.48 0.56
CA ILE A 79 25.65 -16.38 1.51
C ILE A 79 25.44 -17.68 0.75
N GLU A 80 26.41 -18.58 0.88
CA GLU A 80 26.20 -19.99 0.56
C GLU A 80 25.04 -20.53 1.42
N THR A 81 23.96 -20.79 0.74
CA THR A 81 22.81 -21.53 1.30
C THR A 81 23.22 -22.97 1.55
N LYS A 82 23.61 -23.29 2.77
CA LYS A 82 23.47 -24.65 3.28
C LYS A 82 22.02 -24.84 3.67
N ALA A 83 21.27 -25.43 2.77
CA ALA A 83 20.01 -26.05 3.08
C ALA A 83 20.23 -27.15 4.15
N LYS A 84 19.74 -26.91 5.36
CA LYS A 84 19.34 -27.95 6.29
C LYS A 84 17.96 -27.59 6.80
N ASP A 85 17.06 -28.43 6.35
CA ASP A 85 15.72 -28.68 6.81
C ASP A 85 15.57 -28.48 8.31
N ASN A 86 14.68 -27.57 8.73
CA ASN A 86 13.83 -27.71 9.91
C ASN A 86 12.76 -26.63 9.84
N GLY A 87 11.53 -27.07 9.72
CA GLY A 87 10.33 -26.27 9.64
C GLY A 87 10.16 -25.37 10.86
N ASP A 88 10.36 -24.10 10.60
CA ASP A 88 9.75 -23.01 11.35
C ASP A 88 9.51 -21.87 10.37
N LEU A 89 8.31 -21.81 9.83
CA LEU A 89 7.76 -20.64 9.18
C LEU A 89 7.90 -19.46 10.15
N LYS A 90 8.96 -18.68 10.02
CA LYS A 90 9.12 -17.42 10.74
C LYS A 90 7.86 -16.61 10.45
N LYS A 91 6.99 -16.52 11.45
CA LYS A 91 5.83 -15.62 11.48
C LYS A 91 6.31 -14.24 11.04
N ALA A 92 5.69 -13.70 9.99
CA ALA A 92 5.83 -12.29 9.65
C ALA A 92 5.65 -11.45 10.93
N PRO A 93 6.44 -10.39 11.15
CA PRO A 93 6.35 -9.59 12.37
C PRO A 93 4.89 -9.18 12.55
N LYS A 94 4.34 -9.48 13.72
CA LYS A 94 2.96 -9.19 14.07
C LYS A 94 2.84 -7.67 14.15
N ARG A 95 2.23 -7.06 13.12
CA ARG A 95 1.92 -5.64 13.14
C ARG A 95 1.03 -5.36 14.33
N GLU A 96 1.36 -4.33 15.11
CA GLU A 96 0.49 -3.86 16.18
C GLU A 96 -0.82 -3.32 15.58
N PRO A 97 -1.96 -3.65 16.18
CA PRO A 97 -3.25 -3.17 15.70
C PRO A 97 -3.33 -1.64 15.76
N VAL A 98 -3.82 -1.04 14.70
CA VAL A 98 -4.06 0.40 14.62
C VAL A 98 -5.46 0.71 15.16
N THR A 99 -5.56 1.66 16.10
CA THR A 99 -6.82 2.09 16.68
C THR A 99 -7.07 3.57 16.39
N ALA A 100 -8.24 3.89 15.84
CA ALA A 100 -8.70 5.26 15.59
C ALA A 100 -9.57 5.76 16.75
N GLN A 101 -9.66 7.08 16.89
CA GLN A 101 -10.49 7.76 17.89
C GLN A 101 -11.61 8.52 17.20
N ILE A 102 -12.82 8.44 17.77
CA ILE A 102 -13.99 9.17 17.25
C ILE A 102 -13.76 10.68 17.26
N THR A 103 -14.15 11.36 16.17
CA THR A 103 -14.00 12.81 15.97
C THR A 103 -15.32 13.53 15.73
N SER A 104 -16.42 12.80 15.61
CA SER A 104 -17.76 13.36 15.46
C SER A 104 -18.77 12.61 16.32
N GLU A 105 -19.92 13.23 16.54
CA GLU A 105 -21.06 12.53 17.13
C GLU A 105 -21.57 11.42 16.21
N ILE A 106 -22.20 10.39 16.81
CA ILE A 106 -22.86 9.33 16.04
C ILE A 106 -24.19 9.88 15.53
N ILE A 107 -24.33 9.93 14.21
CA ILE A 107 -25.55 10.37 13.54
C ILE A 107 -26.34 9.14 13.10
N GLN A 108 -27.60 9.08 13.52
CA GLN A 108 -28.55 8.05 13.09
C GLN A 108 -29.39 8.57 11.92
N ASP A 109 -29.39 7.86 10.82
CA ASP A 109 -30.28 8.11 9.68
C ASP A 109 -30.99 6.81 9.23
N LYS A 110 -31.73 6.87 8.09
CA LYS A 110 -32.43 5.70 7.54
C LYS A 110 -31.50 4.58 7.08
N LYS A 111 -30.22 4.85 6.91
CA LYS A 111 -29.19 3.88 6.46
C LYS A 111 -28.39 3.31 7.62
N GLY A 112 -28.53 3.83 8.84
CA GLY A 112 -27.83 3.34 10.02
C GLY A 112 -27.18 4.44 10.84
N GLN A 113 -26.22 4.06 11.67
CA GLN A 113 -25.46 4.96 12.53
C GLN A 113 -24.11 5.26 11.91
N PHE A 114 -23.77 6.53 11.79
CA PHE A 114 -22.57 7.02 11.12
C PHE A 114 -21.79 7.96 12.03
N PHE A 115 -20.46 7.94 11.91
CA PHE A 115 -19.56 8.86 12.61
C PHE A 115 -18.23 8.96 11.87
N ALA A 116 -17.39 9.93 12.24
CA ALA A 116 -16.02 10.03 11.81
C ALA A 116 -15.06 9.68 12.95
N ALA A 117 -13.92 9.11 12.60
CA ALA A 117 -12.85 8.85 13.54
C ALA A 117 -11.49 9.09 12.88
N ARG A 118 -10.53 9.58 13.68
CA ARG A 118 -9.18 9.92 13.25
C ARG A 118 -8.19 8.85 13.67
N THR A 119 -7.42 8.37 12.71
CA THR A 119 -6.34 7.44 12.93
C THR A 119 -5.14 8.12 13.60
N PRO A 120 -4.21 7.37 14.23
CA PRO A 120 -3.03 7.95 14.87
C PRO A 120 -2.11 8.73 13.92
N ASP A 121 -2.12 8.42 12.62
CA ASP A 121 -1.41 9.16 11.58
C ASP A 121 -2.16 10.42 11.08
N GLY A 122 -3.28 10.78 11.75
CA GLY A 122 -4.01 12.02 11.56
C GLY A 122 -5.08 11.99 10.47
N HIS A 123 -5.25 10.89 9.77
CA HIS A 123 -6.27 10.76 8.72
C HIS A 123 -7.65 10.52 9.31
N GLU A 124 -8.65 11.17 8.76
CA GLU A 124 -10.05 10.98 9.16
C GLU A 124 -10.76 10.06 8.17
N LEU A 125 -11.48 9.08 8.70
CA LEU A 125 -12.30 8.15 7.95
C LEU A 125 -13.74 8.19 8.49
N ASN A 126 -14.71 7.99 7.61
CA ASN A 126 -16.11 7.86 7.96
C ASN A 126 -16.50 6.39 8.13
N TYR A 127 -17.29 6.12 9.13
CA TYR A 127 -17.70 4.77 9.50
C TYR A 127 -19.20 4.65 9.62
N GLN A 128 -19.68 3.43 9.37
CA GLN A 128 -21.03 2.97 9.67
C GLN A 128 -20.97 1.84 10.68
N ILE A 129 -21.78 1.87 11.71
CA ILE A 129 -21.97 0.74 12.62
C ILE A 129 -22.80 -0.32 11.89
N LEU A 130 -22.20 -1.51 11.71
CA LEU A 130 -22.86 -2.66 11.11
C LEU A 130 -23.62 -3.47 12.16
N SER A 131 -23.01 -3.70 13.31
CA SER A 131 -23.60 -4.38 14.44
C SER A 131 -23.06 -3.77 15.74
N SER A 132 -23.97 -3.30 16.60
CA SER A 132 -23.63 -2.85 17.95
C SER A 132 -23.37 -4.01 18.90
N GLU A 133 -23.98 -5.17 18.65
CA GLU A 133 -23.79 -6.39 19.45
C GLU A 133 -22.42 -7.03 19.18
N GLU A 134 -22.06 -7.16 17.89
CA GLU A 134 -20.78 -7.73 17.48
C GLU A 134 -19.65 -6.70 17.44
N HIS A 135 -19.92 -5.43 17.72
CA HIS A 135 -19.01 -4.31 17.63
C HIS A 135 -18.27 -4.27 16.29
N THR A 136 -19.01 -4.24 15.16
CA THR A 136 -18.43 -4.24 13.82
C THR A 136 -18.75 -2.97 13.05
N LEU A 137 -17.80 -2.55 12.20
CA LEU A 137 -17.86 -1.33 11.40
C LEU A 137 -17.55 -1.59 9.93
N ALA A 138 -18.16 -0.74 9.08
CA ALA A 138 -17.68 -0.49 7.72
C ALA A 138 -17.08 0.90 7.60
N VAL A 139 -15.97 1.02 6.84
CA VAL A 139 -15.53 2.32 6.30
C VAL A 139 -16.48 2.70 5.18
N VAL A 140 -17.04 3.91 5.23
CA VAL A 140 -18.02 4.39 4.25
C VAL A 140 -17.55 5.63 3.54
N LYS A 141 -18.32 6.11 2.57
CA LYS A 141 -17.97 7.26 1.76
C LYS A 141 -17.67 8.51 2.59
N GLY A 142 -16.53 9.12 2.31
CA GLY A 142 -16.09 10.38 2.87
C GLY A 142 -15.54 11.31 1.78
N LYS A 143 -14.85 12.36 2.19
CA LYS A 143 -14.05 13.23 1.33
C LYS A 143 -12.58 12.89 1.57
N TYR A 144 -12.08 11.90 0.88
CA TYR A 144 -10.72 11.40 1.06
C TYR A 144 -9.77 12.12 0.11
N ARG A 145 -8.92 13.00 0.65
CA ARG A 145 -8.03 13.88 -0.13
C ARG A 145 -6.56 13.49 -0.09
N GLU A 146 -6.19 12.62 0.86
CA GLU A 146 -4.83 12.17 1.03
C GLU A 146 -4.46 11.10 -0.01
N ASN A 147 -3.17 10.95 -0.25
CA ASN A 147 -2.68 9.94 -1.18
C ASN A 147 -2.51 8.56 -0.55
N LYS A 148 -2.46 8.49 0.78
CA LYS A 148 -2.29 7.24 1.55
C LYS A 148 -3.31 7.18 2.69
N TYR A 149 -3.92 6.02 2.85
CA TYR A 149 -4.77 5.69 3.99
C TYR A 149 -4.34 4.38 4.63
N ILE A 150 -4.16 4.40 5.94
CA ILE A 150 -4.01 3.22 6.79
C ILE A 150 -5.36 3.01 7.46
N ILE A 151 -6.11 2.01 6.99
CA ILE A 151 -7.40 1.69 7.59
C ILE A 151 -7.14 0.95 8.91
N PRO A 152 -7.69 1.44 10.04
CA PRO A 152 -7.42 0.85 11.35
C PRO A 152 -8.12 -0.50 11.51
N GLU A 153 -7.60 -1.36 12.34
CA GLU A 153 -8.25 -2.59 12.78
C GLU A 153 -9.43 -2.30 13.72
N TYR A 154 -9.25 -1.27 14.56
CA TYR A 154 -10.21 -0.95 15.63
C TYR A 154 -10.53 0.55 15.64
N VAL A 155 -11.71 0.87 16.15
CA VAL A 155 -12.13 2.25 16.44
C VAL A 155 -12.69 2.31 17.85
N GLN A 156 -12.17 3.23 18.66
CA GLN A 156 -12.68 3.47 20.00
C GLN A 156 -13.89 4.41 19.92
N VAL A 157 -15.05 3.95 20.40
CA VAL A 157 -16.30 4.72 20.45
C VAL A 157 -16.81 4.71 21.88
N GLY A 158 -16.56 5.79 22.60
CA GLY A 158 -16.84 5.82 24.05
C GLY A 158 -15.97 4.78 24.78
N ASN A 159 -16.63 3.89 25.53
CA ASN A 159 -15.95 2.81 26.24
C ASN A 159 -15.81 1.52 25.41
N ASP A 160 -16.42 1.47 24.23
CA ASP A 160 -16.47 0.27 23.41
C ASP A 160 -15.42 0.32 22.29
N THR A 161 -14.86 -0.84 21.95
CA THR A 161 -13.93 -1.00 20.84
C THR A 161 -14.61 -1.75 19.72
N TYR A 162 -14.79 -1.07 18.60
CA TYR A 162 -15.37 -1.64 17.39
C TYR A 162 -14.30 -2.13 16.43
N THR A 163 -14.56 -3.23 15.73
CA THR A 163 -13.68 -3.84 14.76
C THR A 163 -14.06 -3.43 13.33
N VAL A 164 -13.11 -2.96 12.54
CA VAL A 164 -13.34 -2.66 11.12
C VAL A 164 -13.29 -3.95 10.32
N THR A 165 -14.43 -4.39 9.82
CA THR A 165 -14.60 -5.65 9.09
C THR A 165 -14.96 -5.45 7.62
N GLU A 166 -15.43 -4.28 7.22
CA GLU A 166 -15.88 -4.03 5.87
C GLU A 166 -15.40 -2.67 5.31
N ILE A 167 -15.19 -2.62 4.01
CA ILE A 167 -15.20 -1.40 3.21
C ILE A 167 -16.57 -1.35 2.55
N GLY A 168 -17.36 -0.33 2.84
CA GLY A 168 -18.72 -0.18 2.36
C GLY A 168 -18.82 0.11 0.87
N GLU A 169 -20.02 0.03 0.32
CA GLU A 169 -20.29 0.37 -1.08
C GLU A 169 -19.84 1.81 -1.38
N LYS A 170 -19.09 1.96 -2.48
CA LYS A 170 -18.58 3.25 -2.97
C LYS A 170 -17.75 4.05 -1.96
N ALA A 171 -17.16 3.42 -0.95
CA ALA A 171 -16.42 4.11 0.11
C ALA A 171 -15.36 5.08 -0.45
N PHE A 172 -14.54 4.63 -1.38
CA PHE A 172 -13.49 5.44 -2.05
C PHE A 172 -13.79 5.69 -3.53
N HIS A 173 -15.05 5.55 -3.97
CA HIS A 173 -15.41 5.70 -5.37
C HIS A 173 -15.02 7.06 -5.95
N LYS A 174 -14.18 7.06 -7.00
CA LYS A 174 -13.66 8.26 -7.67
C LYS A 174 -12.80 9.18 -6.78
N GLU A 175 -12.17 8.62 -5.76
CA GLU A 175 -11.17 9.36 -4.98
C GLU A 175 -9.82 9.35 -5.72
N HIS A 176 -9.65 10.32 -6.62
CA HIS A 176 -8.54 10.39 -7.57
C HIS A 176 -7.18 10.73 -6.93
N THR A 177 -7.13 10.99 -5.64
CA THR A 177 -5.91 11.23 -4.87
C THR A 177 -5.42 9.99 -4.14
N VAL A 178 -6.29 9.00 -3.91
CA VAL A 178 -5.98 7.81 -3.12
C VAL A 178 -5.13 6.83 -3.94
N ILE A 179 -3.85 6.76 -3.62
CA ILE A 179 -2.84 5.97 -4.34
C ILE A 179 -2.48 4.70 -3.56
N ILE A 180 -2.44 4.80 -2.23
CA ILE A 180 -2.04 3.72 -1.33
C ILE A 180 -3.14 3.50 -0.29
N VAL A 181 -3.60 2.26 -0.18
CA VAL A 181 -4.49 1.84 0.90
C VAL A 181 -3.89 0.63 1.59
N GLN A 182 -3.67 0.77 2.89
CA GLN A 182 -3.28 -0.34 3.74
C GLN A 182 -4.51 -0.88 4.44
N PHE A 183 -4.89 -2.11 4.07
CA PHE A 183 -6.06 -2.78 4.64
C PHE A 183 -5.78 -3.35 6.03
N PRO A 184 -6.77 -3.33 6.95
CA PRO A 184 -6.64 -3.95 8.27
C PRO A 184 -6.65 -5.48 8.17
N THR A 185 -5.99 -6.13 9.11
CA THR A 185 -5.95 -7.61 9.19
C THR A 185 -7.29 -8.21 9.61
N THR A 186 -8.26 -7.40 10.01
CA THR A 186 -9.62 -7.76 10.41
C THR A 186 -10.62 -7.72 9.25
N LEU A 187 -10.22 -7.18 8.07
CA LEU A 187 -11.11 -6.95 6.94
C LEU A 187 -11.65 -8.27 6.37
N LYS A 188 -12.97 -8.38 6.25
CA LYS A 188 -13.66 -9.56 5.71
C LYS A 188 -14.31 -9.31 4.35
N LYS A 189 -14.72 -8.05 4.08
CA LYS A 189 -15.48 -7.72 2.88
C LYS A 189 -15.07 -6.37 2.30
N ILE A 190 -15.07 -6.28 0.97
CA ILE A 190 -14.98 -5.04 0.21
C ILE A 190 -16.23 -4.92 -0.66
N GLY A 191 -16.98 -3.85 -0.45
CA GLY A 191 -18.27 -3.59 -1.06
C GLY A 191 -18.20 -3.17 -2.53
N LYS A 192 -19.36 -3.10 -3.16
CA LYS A 192 -19.53 -2.76 -4.57
C LYS A 192 -18.95 -1.37 -4.88
N ASN A 193 -18.21 -1.27 -6.00
CA ASN A 193 -17.61 -0.02 -6.48
C ASN A 193 -16.71 0.72 -5.47
N SER A 194 -16.21 0.06 -4.42
CA SER A 194 -15.52 0.73 -3.31
C SER A 194 -14.32 1.53 -3.75
N PHE A 195 -13.51 1.00 -4.66
CA PHE A 195 -12.28 1.63 -5.16
C PHE A 195 -12.31 1.92 -6.66
N THR A 196 -13.51 1.95 -7.25
CA THR A 196 -13.66 2.25 -8.67
C THR A 196 -13.08 3.64 -8.98
N TYR A 197 -12.19 3.70 -9.98
CA TYR A 197 -11.47 4.91 -10.41
C TYR A 197 -10.50 5.49 -9.36
N CYS A 198 -10.02 4.71 -8.40
CA CYS A 198 -8.91 5.11 -7.53
C CYS A 198 -7.57 4.81 -8.23
N PRO A 199 -6.59 5.72 -8.26
CA PRO A 199 -5.29 5.49 -8.90
C PRO A 199 -4.36 4.64 -8.03
N LEU A 200 -4.82 3.47 -7.57
CA LEU A 200 -4.05 2.59 -6.70
C LEU A 200 -2.79 2.08 -7.39
N GLN A 201 -1.68 2.01 -6.65
CA GLN A 201 -0.42 1.44 -7.13
C GLN A 201 -0.27 -0.04 -6.82
N ARG A 202 -0.93 -0.50 -5.79
CA ARG A 202 -0.92 -1.90 -5.35
C ARG A 202 -2.25 -2.26 -4.68
N ILE A 203 -2.72 -3.47 -4.92
CA ILE A 203 -3.83 -4.08 -4.20
C ILE A 203 -3.28 -5.30 -3.46
N SER A 204 -3.11 -5.20 -2.13
CA SER A 204 -2.63 -6.29 -1.28
C SER A 204 -3.71 -6.62 -0.26
N LEU A 205 -4.51 -7.63 -0.55
CA LEU A 205 -5.64 -8.03 0.28
C LEU A 205 -5.17 -8.86 1.49
N PRO A 206 -5.73 -8.64 2.70
CA PRO A 206 -5.34 -9.40 3.90
C PRO A 206 -5.89 -10.83 3.85
N LYS A 207 -5.24 -11.76 4.57
CA LYS A 207 -5.69 -13.16 4.66
C LYS A 207 -7.07 -13.33 5.31
N SER A 208 -7.58 -12.31 6.00
CA SER A 208 -8.91 -12.28 6.60
C SER A 208 -10.03 -12.08 5.59
N ILE A 209 -9.71 -11.53 4.40
CA ILE A 209 -10.73 -11.25 3.37
C ILE A 209 -11.49 -12.52 2.95
N ARG A 210 -12.80 -12.38 2.75
CA ARG A 210 -13.68 -13.47 2.33
C ARG A 210 -14.47 -13.13 1.09
N GLU A 211 -14.78 -11.84 0.88
CA GLU A 211 -15.66 -11.40 -0.18
C GLU A 211 -15.17 -10.11 -0.81
N LEU A 212 -15.14 -10.07 -2.14
CA LEU A 212 -15.10 -8.86 -2.95
C LEU A 212 -16.40 -8.76 -3.72
N ALA A 213 -17.10 -7.65 -3.60
CA ALA A 213 -18.35 -7.42 -4.35
C ALA A 213 -18.07 -6.98 -5.79
N ASP A 214 -19.14 -6.87 -6.59
CA ASP A 214 -19.07 -6.43 -7.98
C ASP A 214 -18.33 -5.11 -8.12
N GLU A 215 -17.49 -5.00 -9.13
CA GLU A 215 -16.79 -3.79 -9.52
C GLU A 215 -15.97 -3.14 -8.40
N ALA A 216 -15.59 -3.89 -7.34
CA ALA A 216 -14.93 -3.34 -6.17
C ALA A 216 -13.66 -2.53 -6.50
N PHE A 217 -12.90 -2.96 -7.50
CA PHE A 217 -11.68 -2.31 -7.99
C PHE A 217 -11.76 -1.91 -9.47
N ASN A 218 -12.94 -1.86 -10.04
CA ASN A 218 -13.12 -1.53 -11.46
C ASN A 218 -12.41 -0.23 -11.84
N ASN A 219 -11.60 -0.24 -12.90
CA ASN A 219 -10.76 0.89 -13.33
C ASN A 219 -9.83 1.46 -12.24
N SER A 220 -9.47 0.67 -11.21
CA SER A 220 -8.44 1.06 -10.25
C SER A 220 -7.06 1.11 -10.91
N GLY A 221 -6.22 2.04 -10.45
CA GLY A 221 -4.89 2.27 -11.01
C GLY A 221 -4.88 3.24 -12.18
N TRP A 222 -6.03 3.76 -12.64
CA TRP A 222 -6.07 4.81 -13.63
C TRP A 222 -5.88 6.19 -13.01
N ASN A 223 -4.84 6.89 -13.43
CA ASN A 223 -4.56 8.24 -12.93
C ASN A 223 -5.10 9.31 -13.87
N TYR A 224 -6.33 9.74 -13.63
CA TYR A 224 -7.00 10.80 -14.40
C TYR A 224 -6.34 12.15 -14.26
N LYS A 225 -5.77 12.44 -13.09
CA LYS A 225 -5.40 13.81 -12.71
C LYS A 225 -4.01 14.20 -13.18
N TRP A 226 -3.05 13.29 -13.05
CA TRP A 226 -1.65 13.67 -13.18
C TRP A 226 -0.97 13.15 -14.43
N SER A 227 -1.16 11.92 -14.81
CA SER A 227 -0.41 11.28 -15.89
C SER A 227 -1.26 10.70 -17.00
N LYS A 228 -2.57 10.58 -16.79
CA LYS A 228 -3.48 9.83 -17.68
C LYS A 228 -2.88 8.45 -18.04
N SER A 229 -2.29 7.79 -17.06
CA SER A 229 -1.62 6.51 -17.19
C SER A 229 -2.03 5.57 -16.05
N TYR A 230 -1.82 4.29 -16.26
CA TYR A 230 -2.06 3.30 -15.23
C TYR A 230 -0.91 3.26 -14.22
N THR A 231 -1.26 3.22 -12.93
CA THR A 231 -0.32 3.21 -11.81
C THR A 231 -0.26 1.85 -11.11
N LEU A 232 -1.26 0.99 -11.31
CA LEU A 232 -1.35 -0.29 -10.63
C LEU A 232 -0.27 -1.26 -11.14
N LYS A 233 0.60 -1.69 -10.23
CA LYS A 233 1.74 -2.57 -10.51
C LYS A 233 1.51 -4.00 -10.11
N GLU A 234 0.77 -4.23 -9.04
CA GLU A 234 0.65 -5.56 -8.44
C GLU A 234 -0.70 -5.76 -7.73
N ILE A 235 -1.25 -6.97 -7.88
CA ILE A 235 -2.44 -7.44 -7.18
C ILE A 235 -2.10 -8.75 -6.47
N TYR A 236 -2.37 -8.80 -5.16
CA TYR A 236 -2.32 -10.01 -4.35
C TYR A 236 -3.72 -10.35 -3.85
N ILE A 237 -4.25 -11.51 -4.26
CA ILE A 237 -5.54 -12.05 -3.81
C ILE A 237 -5.24 -13.30 -2.98
N PRO A 238 -5.49 -13.33 -1.66
CA PRO A 238 -5.17 -14.50 -0.84
C PRO A 238 -6.08 -15.68 -1.16
N SER A 239 -5.57 -16.91 -1.05
CA SER A 239 -6.32 -18.14 -1.27
C SER A 239 -7.49 -18.37 -0.29
N THR A 240 -7.55 -17.57 0.78
CA THR A 240 -8.61 -17.62 1.78
C THR A 240 -9.91 -16.94 1.34
N ILE A 241 -9.91 -16.21 0.22
CA ILE A 241 -11.10 -15.56 -0.32
C ILE A 241 -12.12 -16.61 -0.78
N LYS A 242 -13.41 -16.31 -0.59
CA LYS A 242 -14.50 -17.24 -0.92
C LYS A 242 -15.29 -16.84 -2.14
N SER A 243 -15.40 -15.54 -2.39
CA SER A 243 -16.15 -15.01 -3.52
C SER A 243 -15.57 -13.72 -4.07
N ILE A 244 -15.65 -13.57 -5.38
CA ILE A 244 -15.28 -12.35 -6.11
C ILE A 244 -16.44 -12.04 -7.05
N GLY A 245 -16.94 -10.79 -6.96
CA GLY A 245 -18.05 -10.31 -7.77
C GLY A 245 -17.67 -10.06 -9.23
N HIS A 246 -18.69 -9.85 -10.04
CA HIS A 246 -18.55 -9.56 -11.45
C HIS A 246 -17.75 -8.28 -11.70
N ASP A 247 -16.87 -8.30 -12.72
CA ASP A 247 -16.06 -7.17 -13.16
C ASP A 247 -15.23 -6.50 -12.03
N CYS A 248 -14.92 -7.25 -10.96
CA CYS A 248 -14.24 -6.74 -9.77
C CYS A 248 -12.93 -6.02 -10.11
N PHE A 249 -12.15 -6.54 -11.07
CA PHE A 249 -10.86 -6.02 -11.49
C PHE A 249 -10.85 -5.46 -12.91
N ARG A 250 -12.02 -5.29 -13.55
CA ARG A 250 -12.08 -4.79 -14.92
C ARG A 250 -11.42 -3.42 -15.05
N GLY A 251 -10.62 -3.23 -16.08
CA GLY A 251 -9.92 -1.98 -16.36
C GLY A 251 -8.77 -1.67 -15.40
N CYS A 252 -8.34 -2.64 -14.57
CA CYS A 252 -7.17 -2.45 -13.72
C CYS A 252 -5.88 -2.58 -14.52
N GLY A 253 -4.93 -1.66 -14.32
CA GLY A 253 -3.51 -1.85 -14.57
C GLY A 253 -3.01 -1.86 -16.01
N ALA A 254 -3.83 -1.69 -17.06
CA ALA A 254 -3.29 -1.67 -18.42
C ALA A 254 -3.99 -0.75 -19.39
N ASP A 255 -3.19 -0.05 -20.18
CA ASP A 255 -3.59 0.88 -21.22
C ASP A 255 -3.97 0.18 -22.54
N THR A 256 -3.67 -1.10 -22.68
CA THR A 256 -3.61 -1.79 -23.98
C THR A 256 -4.60 -2.93 -24.18
N SER A 257 -5.36 -3.32 -23.14
CA SER A 257 -6.37 -4.37 -23.35
C SER A 257 -7.54 -3.83 -24.16
N PRO A 258 -7.75 -4.32 -25.40
CA PRO A 258 -8.87 -3.87 -26.23
C PRO A 258 -10.24 -4.20 -25.63
N ARG A 259 -10.28 -4.98 -24.56
CA ARG A 259 -11.50 -5.42 -23.85
C ARG A 259 -11.65 -4.87 -22.45
N GLY A 260 -10.67 -4.07 -21.96
CA GLY A 260 -10.66 -3.51 -20.61
C GLY A 260 -10.52 -4.53 -19.48
N TYR A 261 -10.00 -5.72 -19.74
CA TYR A 261 -9.67 -6.68 -18.70
C TYR A 261 -8.35 -6.31 -17.99
N CYS A 262 -8.24 -6.71 -16.71
CA CYS A 262 -7.08 -6.45 -15.91
C CYS A 262 -5.84 -7.19 -16.44
N GLN A 263 -4.80 -6.45 -16.73
CA GLN A 263 -3.48 -6.95 -17.14
C GLN A 263 -2.37 -6.62 -16.11
N ALA A 264 -2.74 -6.23 -14.89
CA ALA A 264 -1.78 -6.05 -13.83
C ALA A 264 -1.09 -7.37 -13.49
N TYR A 265 0.13 -7.26 -12.96
CA TYR A 265 0.83 -8.43 -12.45
C TYR A 265 0.13 -8.96 -11.19
N PHE A 266 -0.19 -10.25 -11.19
CA PHE A 266 -0.73 -10.94 -10.03
C PHE A 266 0.40 -11.68 -9.29
N SER A 267 0.64 -11.33 -8.04
CA SER A 267 1.58 -12.06 -7.20
C SER A 267 0.93 -13.27 -6.51
N ASN A 268 -0.39 -13.30 -6.45
CA ASN A 268 -1.18 -14.50 -6.11
C ASN A 268 -2.58 -14.43 -6.70
N ILE A 269 -3.06 -15.56 -7.21
CA ILE A 269 -4.42 -15.79 -7.70
C ILE A 269 -4.96 -17.05 -7.01
N PRO A 270 -6.20 -17.03 -6.45
CA PRO A 270 -6.86 -18.22 -5.91
C PRO A 270 -7.09 -19.28 -6.98
N ASP A 271 -6.98 -20.56 -6.61
CA ASP A 271 -7.08 -21.69 -7.55
C ASP A 271 -8.45 -21.81 -8.27
N PHE A 272 -9.51 -21.21 -7.74
CA PHE A 272 -10.83 -21.21 -8.39
C PHE A 272 -10.93 -20.22 -9.57
N ILE A 273 -9.96 -19.29 -9.71
CA ILE A 273 -9.86 -18.42 -10.87
C ILE A 273 -9.01 -19.11 -11.92
N THR A 274 -9.62 -19.45 -13.02
CA THR A 274 -9.01 -20.17 -14.16
C THR A 274 -9.04 -19.30 -15.42
N GLU A 275 -8.33 -19.70 -16.46
CA GLU A 275 -8.37 -19.04 -17.77
C GLU A 275 -9.79 -18.99 -18.34
N ASP A 276 -10.64 -20.02 -18.04
CA ASP A 276 -12.01 -20.10 -18.56
C ASP A 276 -12.97 -19.11 -17.87
N ASN A 277 -12.78 -18.83 -16.56
CA ASN A 277 -13.72 -18.01 -15.80
C ASN A 277 -13.21 -16.63 -15.42
N CYS A 278 -11.93 -16.33 -15.62
CA CYS A 278 -11.29 -15.07 -15.15
C CYS A 278 -11.95 -13.81 -15.71
N LYS A 279 -12.51 -13.87 -16.92
CA LYS A 279 -13.22 -12.75 -17.56
C LYS A 279 -14.44 -12.28 -16.78
N SER A 280 -15.12 -13.18 -16.06
CA SER A 280 -16.24 -12.79 -15.20
C SER A 280 -15.82 -11.89 -14.04
N TYR A 281 -14.57 -11.99 -13.60
CA TYR A 281 -13.96 -11.14 -12.57
C TYR A 281 -13.27 -9.90 -13.15
N GLY A 282 -13.30 -9.72 -14.46
CA GLY A 282 -12.62 -8.62 -15.16
C GLY A 282 -11.11 -8.83 -15.32
N ILE A 283 -10.61 -10.05 -15.21
CA ILE A 283 -9.19 -10.41 -15.33
C ILE A 283 -8.93 -10.95 -16.76
N ASP A 284 -7.78 -10.58 -17.34
CA ASP A 284 -7.32 -11.10 -18.62
C ASP A 284 -6.83 -12.54 -18.47
N GLU A 285 -7.14 -13.40 -19.46
CA GLU A 285 -6.68 -14.79 -19.45
C GLU A 285 -5.15 -14.91 -19.53
N GLU A 286 -4.49 -13.97 -20.22
CA GLU A 286 -3.02 -13.94 -20.29
C GLU A 286 -2.38 -13.66 -18.91
N ALA A 287 -3.03 -12.84 -18.08
CA ALA A 287 -2.56 -12.57 -16.73
C ALA A 287 -2.65 -13.83 -15.84
N VAL A 288 -3.69 -14.63 -15.98
CA VAL A 288 -3.84 -15.91 -15.26
C VAL A 288 -2.81 -16.93 -15.77
N ARG A 289 -2.63 -17.03 -17.09
CA ARG A 289 -1.62 -17.92 -17.69
C ARG A 289 -0.22 -17.59 -17.22
N ALA A 290 0.17 -16.30 -17.28
CA ALA A 290 1.47 -15.84 -16.81
C ALA A 290 1.73 -16.16 -15.33
N PHE A 291 0.70 -16.05 -14.49
CA PHE A 291 0.80 -16.46 -13.08
C PHE A 291 1.01 -17.97 -12.94
N ASN A 292 0.25 -18.80 -13.66
CA ASN A 292 0.34 -20.25 -13.61
C ASN A 292 1.70 -20.77 -14.12
N ASP A 293 2.22 -20.19 -15.19
CA ASP A 293 3.53 -20.58 -15.75
C ASP A 293 4.66 -20.25 -14.77
N LYS A 294 4.61 -19.09 -14.11
CA LYS A 294 5.56 -18.75 -13.07
C LYS A 294 5.47 -19.67 -11.86
N LYS A 295 4.27 -20.10 -11.47
CA LYS A 295 4.04 -21.07 -10.38
C LYS A 295 4.70 -22.41 -10.72
N LYS A 296 4.59 -22.89 -11.97
CA LYS A 296 5.22 -24.13 -12.44
C LYS A 296 6.76 -24.10 -12.44
N MET A 297 7.36 -22.93 -12.77
CA MET A 297 8.80 -22.77 -12.79
C MET A 297 9.46 -22.72 -11.40
N ASN A 298 8.70 -22.45 -10.36
CA ASN A 298 9.18 -22.36 -8.98
C ASN A 298 8.98 -23.66 -8.17
N HIS A 299 8.46 -24.72 -8.80
CA HIS A 299 8.33 -26.09 -8.27
C HIS A 299 9.20 -27.06 -9.07
#